data_16870973c24c545b7a636a8c6272958e
#
_entry.id   16870973c24c545b7a636a8c6272958e
#
_cell.length_a   1.000
_cell.length_b   1.000
_cell.length_c   1.000
_cell.angle_alpha   90.00
_cell.angle_beta   90.00
_cell.angle_gamma   90.00
#
_symmetry.space_group_name_H-M   'P 1'
#
loop_
_entity.id
_entity.type
_entity.pdbx_description
1 polymer ?
#
loop_
_entity_poly.entity_id
_entity_poly.type
_entity_poly.pdbx_seq_one_letter_code
_entity_poly.pdbx_strand_id
1 'polypeptide(L)'
;ICCATIPTMKAALKAIKEERSDRGEIQVELYGDWTFEQAQQWLDAGISQAIYHQSRDALLAGETWGEKDLNKVKKLIEMGFRVSVTGGLSVDTLKLFEGVDVFTFIAGRGITEAENPAEAARAFKDEIKRIWG
;
A
#
# COMPACT_ATOMS: atom_id res chain seq x y z
N ILE A 1 4.00 -8.55 6.52
CA ILE A 1 4.68 -7.90 7.64
C ILE A 1 6.16 -7.76 7.34
N CYS A 2 6.70 -6.55 7.29
CA CYS A 2 8.10 -6.30 6.91
C CYS A 2 9.13 -6.88 7.90
N CYS A 3 8.73 -7.21 9.10
CA CYS A 3 9.58 -7.84 10.12
C CYS A 3 9.63 -9.37 10.06
N ALA A 4 8.86 -10.00 9.19
CA ALA A 4 8.96 -11.44 8.98
C ALA A 4 10.26 -11.79 8.23
N THR A 5 10.90 -12.90 8.62
CA THR A 5 12.11 -13.35 7.94
C THR A 5 11.81 -13.95 6.57
N ILE A 6 12.76 -13.91 5.66
CA ILE A 6 12.61 -14.51 4.33
C ILE A 6 12.25 -16.01 4.38
N PRO A 7 12.85 -16.85 5.25
CA PRO A 7 12.41 -18.24 5.41
C PRO A 7 10.94 -18.37 5.82
N THR A 8 10.45 -17.51 6.74
CA THR A 8 9.04 -17.49 7.15
C THR A 8 8.12 -17.13 6.00
N MET A 9 8.47 -16.11 5.21
CA MET A 9 7.71 -15.70 4.03
C MET A 9 7.64 -16.81 2.98
N LYS A 10 8.76 -17.49 2.70
CA LYS A 10 8.81 -18.62 1.78
C LYS A 10 7.98 -19.81 2.27
N ALA A 11 7.99 -20.12 3.56
CA ALA A 11 7.17 -21.17 4.15
C ALA A 11 5.67 -20.83 4.02
N ALA A 12 5.30 -19.58 4.27
CA ALA A 12 3.91 -19.12 4.10
C ALA A 12 3.45 -19.20 2.64
N LEU A 13 4.28 -18.78 1.68
CA LEU A 13 3.98 -18.91 0.24
C LEU A 13 3.79 -20.38 -0.17
N LYS A 14 4.65 -21.28 0.34
CA LYS A 14 4.52 -22.70 0.09
C LYS A 14 3.18 -23.24 0.61
N ALA A 15 2.83 -22.91 1.86
CA ALA A 15 1.56 -23.33 2.47
C ALA A 15 0.35 -22.80 1.69
N ILE A 16 0.38 -21.55 1.23
CA ILE A 16 -0.67 -20.96 0.40
C ILE A 16 -0.85 -21.74 -0.91
N LYS A 17 0.24 -22.09 -1.58
CA LYS A 17 0.19 -22.86 -2.82
C LYS A 17 -0.40 -24.26 -2.62
N GLU A 18 -0.01 -24.94 -1.53
CA GLU A 18 -0.50 -26.28 -1.19
C GLU A 18 -2.00 -26.25 -0.86
N GLU A 19 -2.49 -25.25 -0.16
CA GLU A 19 -3.89 -25.17 0.32
C GLU A 19 -4.84 -24.46 -0.67
N ARG A 20 -4.36 -23.52 -1.46
CA ARG A 20 -5.19 -22.58 -2.23
C ARG A 20 -4.96 -22.60 -3.75
N SER A 21 -4.12 -23.48 -4.26
CA SER A 21 -3.90 -23.62 -5.71
C SER A 21 -3.66 -22.27 -6.41
N ASP A 22 -2.70 -21.48 -5.94
CA ASP A 22 -2.28 -20.19 -6.49
C ASP A 22 -3.27 -19.01 -6.33
N ARG A 23 -4.33 -19.16 -5.53
CA ARG A 23 -5.31 -18.08 -5.30
C ARG A 23 -4.94 -17.12 -4.16
N GLY A 24 -3.92 -17.44 -3.40
CA GLY A 24 -3.47 -16.62 -2.26
C GLY A 24 -2.15 -15.94 -2.55
N GLU A 25 -1.99 -14.71 -2.08
CA GLU A 25 -0.76 -13.94 -2.17
C GLU A 25 -0.41 -13.35 -0.80
N ILE A 26 0.83 -12.94 -0.64
CA ILE A 26 1.29 -12.23 0.55
C ILE A 26 1.52 -10.78 0.17
N GLN A 27 0.98 -9.88 0.99
CA GLN A 27 1.33 -8.47 0.99
C GLN A 27 2.29 -8.17 2.14
N VAL A 28 3.36 -7.44 1.86
CA VAL A 28 4.25 -6.89 2.89
C VAL A 28 3.81 -5.47 3.21
N GLU A 29 3.43 -5.22 4.46
CA GLU A 29 3.18 -3.87 4.92
C GLU A 29 4.50 -3.23 5.36
N LEU A 30 4.82 -2.08 4.76
CA LEU A 30 6.08 -1.38 4.95
C LEU A 30 6.02 -0.47 6.17
N TYR A 31 6.74 -0.87 7.20
CA TYR A 31 6.85 -0.13 8.47
C TYR A 31 8.29 0.19 8.81
N GLY A 32 8.48 1.29 9.53
CA GLY A 32 9.76 1.65 10.11
C GLY A 32 10.86 1.86 9.07
N ASP A 33 12.05 1.39 9.37
CA ASP A 33 13.27 1.64 8.60
C ASP A 33 13.51 0.60 7.49
N TRP A 34 12.45 0.21 6.76
CA TRP A 34 12.62 -0.69 5.62
C TRP A 34 13.51 -0.07 4.53
N THR A 35 14.21 -0.91 3.79
CA THR A 35 15.10 -0.49 2.71
C THR A 35 14.69 -1.09 1.38
N PHE A 36 15.14 -0.48 0.27
CA PHE A 36 14.89 -1.03 -1.07
C PHE A 36 15.65 -2.33 -1.30
N GLU A 37 16.77 -2.56 -0.63
CA GLU A 37 17.48 -3.83 -0.62
C GLU A 37 16.63 -4.94 0.00
N GLN A 38 15.97 -4.66 1.11
CA GLN A 38 14.99 -5.60 1.70
C GLN A 38 13.82 -5.84 0.76
N ALA A 39 13.29 -4.80 0.13
CA ALA A 39 12.22 -4.92 -0.85
C ALA A 39 12.62 -5.85 -2.01
N GLN A 40 13.85 -5.74 -2.52
CA GLN A 40 14.36 -6.66 -3.53
C GLN A 40 14.39 -8.11 -3.04
N GLN A 41 14.77 -8.35 -1.79
CA GLN A 41 14.74 -9.69 -1.19
C GLN A 41 13.33 -10.26 -1.12
N TRP A 42 12.31 -9.44 -0.86
CA TRP A 42 10.92 -9.88 -0.89
C TRP A 42 10.48 -10.27 -2.30
N LEU A 43 10.82 -9.48 -3.32
CA LEU A 43 10.57 -9.83 -4.72
C LEU A 43 11.25 -11.13 -5.11
N ASP A 44 12.51 -11.30 -4.75
CA ASP A 44 13.28 -12.54 -5.01
C ASP A 44 12.68 -13.75 -4.31
N ALA A 45 12.02 -13.54 -3.17
CA ALA A 45 11.29 -14.59 -2.45
C ALA A 45 9.91 -14.93 -3.04
N GLY A 46 9.44 -14.16 -4.03
CA GLY A 46 8.14 -14.35 -4.69
C GLY A 46 7.01 -13.49 -4.14
N ILE A 47 7.31 -12.45 -3.36
CA ILE A 47 6.31 -11.50 -2.85
C ILE A 47 6.30 -10.26 -3.74
N SER A 48 5.18 -10.03 -4.42
CA SER A 48 5.02 -8.94 -5.39
C SER A 48 3.98 -7.90 -4.99
N GLN A 49 3.45 -7.97 -3.76
CA GLN A 49 2.53 -6.97 -3.24
C GLN A 49 3.11 -6.29 -2.01
N ALA A 50 3.05 -4.96 -1.99
CA ALA A 50 3.48 -4.14 -0.87
C ALA A 50 2.40 -3.12 -0.51
N ILE A 51 2.27 -2.85 0.78
CA ILE A 51 1.45 -1.76 1.31
C ILE A 51 2.39 -0.68 1.80
N TYR A 52 2.40 0.46 1.11
CA TYR A 52 3.09 1.65 1.59
C TYR A 52 2.21 2.37 2.60
N HIS A 53 2.67 2.39 3.83
CA HIS A 53 1.97 3.05 4.93
C HIS A 53 2.67 4.36 5.27
N GLN A 54 1.95 5.49 5.16
CA GLN A 54 2.47 6.74 5.69
C GLN A 54 2.60 6.62 7.21
N SER A 55 3.75 7.02 7.74
CA SER A 55 4.04 6.92 9.17
C SER A 55 2.96 7.59 10.01
N ARG A 56 2.48 6.88 11.04
CA ARG A 56 1.53 7.43 12.00
C ARG A 56 2.12 8.62 12.77
N ASP A 57 3.42 8.54 13.06
CA ASP A 57 4.11 9.63 13.77
C ASP A 57 4.20 10.87 12.90
N ALA A 58 4.44 10.73 11.59
CA ALA A 58 4.37 11.81 10.63
C ALA A 58 2.97 12.45 10.58
N LEU A 59 1.91 11.62 10.54
CA LEU A 59 0.53 12.10 10.58
C LEU A 59 0.21 12.83 11.89
N LEU A 60 0.68 12.35 13.03
CA LEU A 60 0.51 13.02 14.33
C LEU A 60 1.30 14.33 14.42
N ALA A 61 2.44 14.42 13.74
CA ALA A 61 3.22 15.65 13.60
C ALA A 61 2.61 16.65 12.58
N GLY A 62 1.47 16.30 11.97
CA GLY A 62 0.82 17.14 10.97
C GLY A 62 1.45 17.05 9.58
N GLU A 63 2.34 16.09 9.36
CA GLU A 63 2.90 15.83 8.04
C GLU A 63 1.85 15.15 7.15
N THR A 64 1.72 15.67 5.93
CA THR A 64 0.85 15.09 4.91
C THR A 64 1.68 14.33 3.89
N TRP A 65 1.00 13.58 3.00
CA TRP A 65 1.62 12.96 1.83
C TRP A 65 2.43 13.99 1.04
N GLY A 66 3.69 13.69 0.76
CA GLY A 66 4.60 14.57 0.04
C GLY A 66 5.35 13.86 -1.07
N GLU A 67 6.18 14.62 -1.79
CA GLU A 67 6.98 14.12 -2.90
C GLU A 67 7.90 12.96 -2.50
N LYS A 68 8.42 12.98 -1.28
CA LYS A 68 9.25 11.91 -0.73
C LYS A 68 8.53 10.56 -0.68
N ASP A 69 7.26 10.58 -0.24
CA ASP A 69 6.41 9.38 -0.22
C ASP A 69 6.08 8.90 -1.63
N LEU A 70 5.69 9.83 -2.50
CA LEU A 70 5.37 9.54 -3.90
C LEU A 70 6.56 8.91 -4.64
N ASN A 71 7.76 9.41 -4.42
CA ASN A 71 8.98 8.87 -5.03
C ASN A 71 9.27 7.46 -4.55
N LYS A 72 9.05 7.14 -3.27
CA LYS A 72 9.17 5.78 -2.74
C LYS A 72 8.14 4.84 -3.36
N VAL A 73 6.88 5.27 -3.46
CA VAL A 73 5.81 4.49 -4.09
C VAL A 73 6.14 4.20 -5.55
N LYS A 74 6.53 5.22 -6.32
CA LYS A 74 6.94 5.07 -7.72
C LYS A 74 8.10 4.08 -7.87
N LYS A 75 9.12 4.19 -7.03
CA LYS A 75 10.27 3.28 -7.07
C LYS A 75 9.88 1.83 -6.78
N LEU A 76 8.98 1.59 -5.82
CA LEU A 76 8.47 0.25 -5.56
C LEU A 76 7.70 -0.32 -6.77
N ILE A 77 6.91 0.49 -7.45
CA ILE A 77 6.19 0.11 -8.67
C ILE A 77 7.19 -0.23 -9.78
N GLU A 78 8.22 0.60 -9.99
CA GLU A 78 9.29 0.36 -10.98
C GLU A 78 10.07 -0.93 -10.69
N MET A 79 10.24 -1.31 -9.43
CA MET A 79 10.86 -2.57 -9.02
C MET A 79 10.00 -3.80 -9.36
N GLY A 80 8.70 -3.64 -9.60
CA GLY A 80 7.78 -4.71 -9.94
C GLY A 80 6.71 -5.02 -8.89
N PHE A 81 6.58 -4.22 -7.83
CA PHE A 81 5.49 -4.38 -6.86
C PHE A 81 4.16 -3.85 -7.39
N ARG A 82 3.08 -4.54 -7.04
CA ARG A 82 1.75 -3.94 -6.96
C ARG A 82 1.64 -3.24 -5.62
N VAL A 83 1.60 -1.93 -5.63
CA VAL A 83 1.66 -1.11 -4.41
C VAL A 83 0.28 -0.63 -4.01
N SER A 84 -0.14 -1.02 -2.82
CA SER A 84 -1.27 -0.41 -2.13
C SER A 84 -0.77 0.74 -1.24
N VAL A 85 -1.54 1.79 -1.10
CA VAL A 85 -1.18 2.93 -0.25
C VAL A 85 -2.22 3.14 0.85
N THR A 86 -1.76 3.51 2.03
CA THR A 86 -2.59 3.77 3.20
C THR A 86 -1.97 4.82 4.13
N GLY A 87 -2.75 5.34 5.04
CA GLY A 87 -2.32 6.33 6.04
C GLY A 87 -2.84 7.73 5.73
N GLY A 88 -3.83 8.19 6.48
CA GLY A 88 -4.36 9.55 6.38
C GLY A 88 -4.90 9.95 5.01
N LEU A 89 -5.37 8.98 4.22
CA LEU A 89 -5.91 9.27 2.89
C LEU A 89 -7.24 10.04 3.00
N SER A 90 -7.34 11.08 2.17
CA SER A 90 -8.57 11.84 1.90
C SER A 90 -8.79 11.90 0.39
N VAL A 91 -9.96 12.35 -0.03
CA VAL A 91 -10.26 12.56 -1.46
C VAL A 91 -9.25 13.52 -2.10
N ASP A 92 -8.82 14.55 -1.38
CA ASP A 92 -7.83 15.51 -1.90
C ASP A 92 -6.43 14.89 -2.03
N THR A 93 -6.04 13.98 -1.14
CA THR A 93 -4.73 13.32 -1.24
C THR A 93 -4.65 12.36 -2.43
N LEU A 94 -5.77 11.84 -2.93
CA LEU A 94 -5.78 11.00 -4.14
C LEU A 94 -5.20 11.71 -5.35
N LYS A 95 -5.43 13.02 -5.47
CA LYS A 95 -4.92 13.85 -6.59
C LYS A 95 -3.40 13.85 -6.69
N LEU A 96 -2.71 13.67 -5.56
CA LEU A 96 -1.25 13.59 -5.54
C LEU A 96 -0.70 12.38 -6.27
N PHE A 97 -1.51 11.33 -6.38
CA PHE A 97 -1.15 10.09 -7.06
C PHE A 97 -1.52 10.05 -8.54
N GLU A 98 -2.02 11.16 -9.11
CA GLU A 98 -2.32 11.24 -10.54
C GLU A 98 -1.09 10.86 -11.37
N GLY A 99 -1.24 9.93 -12.31
CA GLY A 99 -0.13 9.39 -13.10
C GLY A 99 0.73 8.35 -12.39
N VAL A 100 0.38 7.95 -11.16
CA VAL A 100 1.04 6.86 -10.43
C VAL A 100 0.16 5.62 -10.50
N ASP A 101 0.72 4.48 -10.91
CA ASP A 101 -0.01 3.21 -11.07
C ASP A 101 -0.20 2.52 -9.70
N VAL A 102 -1.00 3.14 -8.82
CA VAL A 102 -1.34 2.60 -7.52
C VAL A 102 -2.33 1.44 -7.68
N PHE A 103 -2.00 0.29 -7.12
CA PHE A 103 -2.85 -0.90 -7.19
C PHE A 103 -4.13 -0.78 -6.35
N THR A 104 -4.02 -0.25 -5.12
CA THR A 104 -5.17 -0.09 -4.21
C THR A 104 -4.96 1.09 -3.28
N PHE A 105 -6.02 1.86 -3.05
CA PHE A 105 -6.11 2.84 -1.98
C PHE A 105 -6.86 2.23 -0.79
N ILE A 106 -6.24 2.24 0.39
CA ILE A 106 -6.82 1.72 1.63
C ILE A 106 -7.17 2.91 2.52
N ALA A 107 -8.44 3.28 2.55
CA ALA A 107 -8.95 4.36 3.38
C ALA A 107 -9.65 3.76 4.61
N GLY A 108 -9.21 4.14 5.80
CA GLY A 108 -9.80 3.75 7.08
C GLY A 108 -10.68 4.86 7.65
N ARG A 109 -10.13 5.61 8.61
CA ARG A 109 -10.84 6.66 9.36
C ARG A 109 -11.46 7.74 8.47
N GLY A 110 -10.87 8.06 7.34
CA GLY A 110 -11.45 8.99 6.36
C GLY A 110 -12.85 8.56 5.86
N ILE A 111 -13.20 7.28 6.01
CA ILE A 111 -14.53 6.76 5.72
C ILE A 111 -15.29 6.46 7.02
N THR A 112 -14.69 5.70 7.94
CA THR A 112 -15.40 5.18 9.11
C THR A 112 -15.76 6.24 10.15
N GLU A 113 -15.01 7.32 10.23
CA GLU A 113 -15.24 8.45 11.13
C GLU A 113 -15.90 9.66 10.44
N ALA A 114 -16.27 9.53 9.17
CA ALA A 114 -17.02 10.57 8.47
C ALA A 114 -18.46 10.66 9.00
N GLU A 115 -19.04 11.85 8.95
CA GLU A 115 -20.44 12.08 9.33
C GLU A 115 -21.39 11.17 8.54
N ASN A 116 -21.13 10.96 7.26
CA ASN A 116 -21.80 9.98 6.42
C ASN A 116 -20.78 9.06 5.72
N PRO A 117 -20.48 7.88 6.30
CA PRO A 117 -19.50 6.95 5.72
C PRO A 117 -19.83 6.48 4.30
N ALA A 118 -21.11 6.36 3.96
CA ALA A 118 -21.52 5.94 2.62
C ALA A 118 -21.23 7.02 1.56
N GLU A 119 -21.42 8.28 1.89
CA GLU A 119 -21.06 9.40 1.02
C GLU A 119 -19.56 9.56 0.91
N ALA A 120 -18.83 9.44 2.01
CA ALA A 120 -17.38 9.44 2.00
C ALA A 120 -16.81 8.35 1.10
N ALA A 121 -17.31 7.13 1.20
CA ALA A 121 -16.88 6.02 0.35
C ALA A 121 -17.19 6.28 -1.14
N ARG A 122 -18.36 6.88 -1.45
CA ARG A 122 -18.67 7.27 -2.83
C ARG A 122 -17.73 8.34 -3.35
N ALA A 123 -17.43 9.36 -2.55
CA ALA A 123 -16.52 10.43 -2.93
C ALA A 123 -15.12 9.89 -3.28
N PHE A 124 -14.59 8.93 -2.51
CA PHE A 124 -13.35 8.23 -2.84
C PHE A 124 -13.45 7.51 -4.19
N LYS A 125 -14.51 6.74 -4.41
CA LYS A 125 -14.72 6.00 -5.68
C LYS A 125 -14.85 6.93 -6.88
N ASP A 126 -15.57 8.03 -6.73
CA ASP A 126 -15.79 8.99 -7.80
C ASP A 126 -14.49 9.70 -8.18
N GLU A 127 -13.66 10.06 -7.20
CA GLU A 127 -12.36 10.65 -7.46
C GLU A 127 -11.38 9.67 -8.12
N ILE A 128 -11.35 8.42 -7.67
CA ILE A 128 -10.56 7.35 -8.32
C ILE A 128 -11.00 7.20 -9.78
N LYS A 129 -12.30 7.16 -10.03
CA LYS A 129 -12.84 7.07 -11.39
C LYS A 129 -12.51 8.31 -12.23
N ARG A 130 -12.50 9.48 -11.63
CA ARG A 130 -12.13 10.73 -12.32
C ARG A 130 -10.66 10.70 -12.76
N ILE A 131 -9.76 10.20 -11.92
CA ILE A 131 -8.31 10.23 -12.16
C ILE A 131 -7.87 9.07 -13.09
N TRP A 132 -8.37 7.87 -12.88
CA TRP A 132 -7.91 6.64 -13.57
C TRP A 132 -8.96 5.97 -14.44
N GLY A 133 -10.18 6.38 -14.36
CA GLY A 133 -11.31 5.77 -15.04
C GLY A 133 -11.56 6.21 -16.43
#